data_555906630902cf5da8f5291da6515130
#
_entry.id   555906630902cf5da8f5291da6515130
#
_cell.length_a   1.000
_cell.length_b   1.000
_cell.length_c   1.000
_cell.angle_alpha   90.00
_cell.angle_beta   90.00
_cell.angle_gamma   90.00
#
_symmetry.space_group_name_H-M   'P 1'
#
loop_
_entity.id
_entity.type
_entity.pdbx_description
1 polymer ?
#
loop_
_entity_poly.entity_id
_entity_poly.type
_entity_poly.pdbx_seq_one_letter_code
_entity_poly.pdbx_strand_id
1 'polypeptide(L)'
;MTWSISSCFITLFVLFLWRVEDIAEACSCSPAHPQQAFCNADVVIRAKVVGKKVVEAGNDVYGNTIKRIKYDIKQIKMFKGPDRDIDAIFTAPSSAVCGVTLETNGNKEYLFTGKLETDGTMHVTLCDFIEAWEAMSATQKKSLTQRYESGCKCKIIRCTSIPCTISAPEECLWTDWVMEKSHSGPQAQHFACINRSDGSCAWYRGIAPPKKEFLDIEDP
;
A
#
# COMPACT_ATOMS: atom_id res chain seq x y z
N MET A 1 27.50 -28.32 -45.35
CA MET A 1 26.35 -27.43 -44.97
C MET A 1 25.92 -27.52 -43.51
N THR A 2 26.53 -28.31 -42.66
CA THR A 2 26.16 -28.54 -41.26
C THR A 2 26.83 -27.57 -40.26
N TRP A 3 27.89 -26.89 -40.64
CA TRP A 3 28.61 -25.98 -39.75
C TRP A 3 27.92 -24.61 -39.57
N SER A 4 27.15 -24.15 -40.54
CA SER A 4 26.49 -22.84 -40.48
C SER A 4 25.30 -22.82 -39.50
N ILE A 5 24.59 -23.96 -39.38
CA ILE A 5 23.41 -24.08 -38.50
C ILE A 5 23.84 -24.11 -37.02
N SER A 6 24.92 -24.84 -36.72
CA SER A 6 25.43 -24.93 -35.33
C SER A 6 25.95 -23.59 -34.80
N SER A 7 26.58 -22.77 -35.64
CA SER A 7 27.04 -21.43 -35.24
C SER A 7 25.88 -20.49 -34.96
N CYS A 8 24.79 -20.58 -35.73
CA CYS A 8 23.60 -19.75 -35.51
C CYS A 8 22.88 -20.10 -34.20
N PHE A 9 22.80 -21.37 -33.83
CA PHE A 9 22.23 -21.80 -32.54
C PHE A 9 23.09 -21.40 -31.37
N ILE A 10 24.42 -21.43 -31.47
CA ILE A 10 25.32 -21.02 -30.41
C ILE A 10 25.21 -19.49 -30.19
N THR A 11 25.15 -18.68 -31.26
CA THR A 11 24.98 -17.23 -31.13
C THR A 11 23.62 -16.86 -30.55
N LEU A 12 22.53 -17.52 -30.95
CA LEU A 12 21.20 -17.30 -30.38
C LEU A 12 21.16 -17.71 -28.90
N PHE A 13 21.81 -18.82 -28.54
CA PHE A 13 21.87 -19.28 -27.15
C PHE A 13 22.69 -18.32 -26.26
N VAL A 14 23.81 -17.81 -26.78
CA VAL A 14 24.61 -16.80 -26.08
C VAL A 14 23.85 -15.47 -25.93
N LEU A 15 23.13 -15.04 -26.99
CA LEU A 15 22.28 -13.84 -26.91
C LEU A 15 21.08 -14.03 -25.96
N PHE A 16 20.56 -15.26 -25.86
CA PHE A 16 19.51 -15.59 -24.90
C PHE A 16 20.04 -15.57 -23.46
N LEU A 17 21.23 -16.10 -23.22
CA LEU A 17 21.88 -16.05 -21.90
C LEU A 17 22.20 -14.61 -21.47
N TRP A 18 22.58 -13.73 -22.39
CA TRP A 18 22.83 -12.32 -22.09
C TRP A 18 21.54 -11.52 -21.75
N ARG A 19 20.37 -12.05 -22.08
CA ARG A 19 19.08 -11.44 -21.73
C ARG A 19 18.55 -11.89 -20.38
N VAL A 20 19.20 -12.84 -19.71
CA VAL A 20 18.73 -13.41 -18.44
C VAL A 20 19.33 -12.68 -17.21
N GLU A 21 20.29 -11.77 -17.42
CA GLU A 21 20.96 -11.08 -16.30
C GLU A 21 20.19 -9.88 -15.70
N ASP A 22 19.05 -9.49 -16.29
CA ASP A 22 18.18 -8.43 -15.74
C ASP A 22 16.87 -9.00 -15.14
N ILE A 23 16.94 -10.07 -14.38
CA ILE A 23 15.91 -10.34 -13.37
C ILE A 23 16.26 -9.44 -12.17
N ALA A 24 16.01 -8.16 -12.31
CA ALA A 24 15.97 -7.27 -11.18
C ALA A 24 14.94 -7.87 -10.19
N GLU A 25 15.37 -8.22 -8.99
CA GLU A 25 14.46 -8.50 -7.89
C GLU A 25 13.67 -7.22 -7.65
N ALA A 26 12.57 -7.08 -8.40
CA ALA A 26 11.65 -5.97 -8.20
C ALA A 26 10.87 -6.28 -6.92
N CYS A 27 10.82 -5.32 -6.02
CA CYS A 27 9.97 -5.39 -4.86
C CYS A 27 8.53 -5.72 -5.28
N SER A 28 7.95 -6.78 -4.70
CA SER A 28 6.55 -7.15 -4.92
C SER A 28 5.78 -7.09 -3.61
N CYS A 29 4.63 -6.42 -3.64
CA CYS A 29 3.75 -6.28 -2.49
C CYS A 29 2.45 -7.04 -2.71
N SER A 30 1.96 -7.71 -1.67
CA SER A 30 0.57 -8.17 -1.65
C SER A 30 -0.32 -6.98 -1.31
N PRO A 31 -1.22 -6.55 -2.20
CA PRO A 31 -2.12 -5.44 -1.92
C PRO A 31 -2.95 -5.70 -0.65
N ALA A 32 -3.02 -4.69 0.21
CA ALA A 32 -3.83 -4.71 1.42
C ALA A 32 -4.97 -3.70 1.30
N HIS A 33 -6.14 -4.05 1.86
CA HIS A 33 -7.22 -3.10 2.02
C HIS A 33 -6.75 -1.93 2.92
N PRO A 34 -7.17 -0.67 2.69
CA PRO A 34 -6.73 0.48 3.49
C PRO A 34 -6.91 0.30 5.00
N GLN A 35 -7.99 -0.33 5.44
CA GLN A 35 -8.20 -0.68 6.85
C GLN A 35 -7.17 -1.69 7.36
N GLN A 36 -6.81 -2.70 6.56
CA GLN A 36 -5.82 -3.69 6.96
C GLN A 36 -4.43 -3.06 7.07
N ALA A 37 -4.10 -2.15 6.14
CA ALA A 37 -2.88 -1.36 6.22
C ALA A 37 -2.85 -0.49 7.49
N PHE A 38 -3.96 0.16 7.86
CA PHE A 38 -4.12 0.88 9.13
C PHE A 38 -3.90 -0.03 10.34
N CYS A 39 -4.52 -1.20 10.35
CA CYS A 39 -4.42 -2.13 11.49
C CYS A 39 -3.00 -2.68 11.65
N ASN A 40 -2.32 -2.97 10.56
CA ASN A 40 -0.97 -3.53 10.55
C ASN A 40 0.12 -2.48 10.83
N ALA A 41 -0.16 -1.20 10.59
CA ALA A 41 0.81 -0.12 10.82
C ALA A 41 1.01 0.14 12.33
N ASP A 42 2.21 0.57 12.72
CA ASP A 42 2.49 1.09 14.05
C ASP A 42 2.18 2.59 14.11
N VAL A 43 2.34 3.29 12.96
CA VAL A 43 2.08 4.71 12.83
C VAL A 43 1.18 4.97 11.62
N VAL A 44 0.16 5.81 11.81
CA VAL A 44 -0.70 6.34 10.74
C VAL A 44 -0.82 7.85 10.91
N ILE A 45 -0.26 8.60 9.95
CA ILE A 45 -0.21 10.07 10.01
C ILE A 45 -0.65 10.70 8.69
N ARG A 46 -1.21 11.91 8.79
CA ARG A 46 -1.35 12.85 7.68
C ARG A 46 -0.22 13.86 7.78
N ALA A 47 0.56 14.01 6.72
CA ALA A 47 1.71 14.91 6.70
C ALA A 47 2.00 15.47 5.31
N LYS A 48 2.78 16.55 5.25
CA LYS A 48 3.41 17.10 4.05
C LYS A 48 4.87 16.72 4.02
N VAL A 49 5.39 16.40 2.85
CA VAL A 49 6.84 16.17 2.65
C VAL A 49 7.49 17.48 2.25
N VAL A 50 8.46 17.92 3.05
CA VAL A 50 9.10 19.24 2.89
C VAL A 50 10.58 19.16 2.52
N GLY A 51 11.19 17.99 2.63
CA GLY A 51 12.59 17.78 2.28
C GLY A 51 12.91 16.32 1.98
N LYS A 52 14.03 16.10 1.28
CA LYS A 52 14.57 14.77 0.98
C LYS A 52 16.06 14.79 1.06
N LYS A 53 16.65 13.80 1.72
CA LYS A 53 18.10 13.58 1.74
C LYS A 53 18.44 12.11 1.82
N VAL A 54 19.62 11.75 1.29
CA VAL A 54 20.20 10.42 1.47
C VAL A 54 20.96 10.43 2.79
N VAL A 55 20.75 9.43 3.61
CA VAL A 55 21.43 9.23 4.89
C VAL A 55 22.07 7.85 4.94
N GLU A 56 23.13 7.73 5.73
CA GLU A 56 23.78 6.45 6.02
C GLU A 56 23.08 5.81 7.24
N ALA A 57 22.77 4.51 7.12
CA ALA A 57 22.07 3.75 8.15
C ALA A 57 22.89 2.56 8.67
N GLY A 58 24.20 2.78 8.83
CA GLY A 58 25.15 1.74 9.24
C GLY A 58 25.73 0.97 8.07
N ASN A 59 26.33 -0.18 8.36
CA ASN A 59 26.94 -1.05 7.36
C ASN A 59 26.25 -2.41 7.32
N ASP A 60 26.27 -3.03 6.15
CA ASP A 60 25.85 -4.42 5.99
C ASP A 60 26.88 -5.40 6.58
N VAL A 61 26.59 -6.68 6.52
CA VAL A 61 27.47 -7.76 7.04
C VAL A 61 28.79 -7.87 6.28
N TYR A 62 28.91 -7.20 5.13
CA TYR A 62 30.12 -7.15 4.30
C TYR A 62 30.90 -5.83 4.48
N GLY A 63 30.42 -4.92 5.35
CA GLY A 63 31.06 -3.61 5.60
C GLY A 63 30.64 -2.51 4.61
N ASN A 64 29.69 -2.75 3.71
CA ASN A 64 29.21 -1.72 2.79
C ASN A 64 28.22 -0.79 3.50
N THR A 65 28.32 0.50 3.24
CA THR A 65 27.40 1.50 3.81
C THR A 65 25.97 1.31 3.29
N ILE A 66 25.05 1.05 4.21
CA ILE A 66 23.61 1.01 3.89
C ILE A 66 23.11 2.45 3.76
N LYS A 67 22.54 2.78 2.60
CA LYS A 67 21.92 4.09 2.35
C LYS A 67 20.41 3.99 2.50
N ARG A 68 19.82 5.02 3.10
CA ARG A 68 18.36 5.22 3.17
C ARG A 68 18.00 6.62 2.68
N ILE A 69 16.77 6.79 2.23
CA ILE A 69 16.20 8.11 1.97
C ILE A 69 15.46 8.54 3.24
N LYS A 70 15.81 9.72 3.74
CA LYS A 70 15.09 10.41 4.78
C LYS A 70 14.24 11.51 4.12
N TYR A 71 12.95 11.48 4.35
CA TYR A 71 12.03 12.57 4.04
C TYR A 71 11.75 13.36 5.31
N ASP A 72 12.08 14.64 5.31
CA ASP A 72 11.66 15.56 6.36
C ASP A 72 10.18 15.89 6.12
N ILE A 73 9.34 15.77 7.14
CA ILE A 73 7.89 15.96 7.03
C ILE A 73 7.37 16.99 8.01
N LYS A 74 6.23 17.59 7.67
CA LYS A 74 5.42 18.37 8.59
C LYS A 74 4.14 17.59 8.90
N GLN A 75 4.08 17.01 10.10
CA GLN A 75 2.91 16.30 10.57
C GLN A 75 1.73 17.27 10.73
N ILE A 76 0.55 16.86 10.26
CA ILE A 76 -0.70 17.61 10.36
C ILE A 76 -1.61 16.93 11.38
N LYS A 77 -1.69 15.60 11.32
CA LYS A 77 -2.52 14.82 12.24
C LYS A 77 -1.98 13.40 12.39
N MET A 78 -1.96 12.91 13.60
CA MET A 78 -1.75 11.50 13.92
C MET A 78 -3.09 10.81 14.15
N PHE A 79 -3.26 9.64 13.55
CA PHE A 79 -4.43 8.77 13.72
C PHE A 79 -4.09 7.54 14.57
N LYS A 80 -2.85 7.08 14.50
CA LYS A 80 -2.30 5.97 15.27
C LYS A 80 -0.80 6.17 15.42
N GLY A 81 -0.24 5.90 16.60
CA GLY A 81 1.19 6.03 16.80
C GLY A 81 1.57 6.43 18.23
N PRO A 82 2.83 6.80 18.46
CA PRO A 82 3.32 7.23 19.75
C PRO A 82 2.78 8.61 20.13
N ASP A 83 2.85 8.94 21.42
CA ASP A 83 2.48 10.26 21.95
C ASP A 83 3.61 11.31 21.71
N ARG A 84 4.02 11.43 20.45
CA ARG A 84 4.99 12.43 19.98
C ARG A 84 4.83 12.64 18.48
N ASP A 85 5.20 13.80 17.99
CA ASP A 85 5.20 14.09 16.57
C ASP A 85 6.29 13.30 15.83
N ILE A 86 5.99 12.94 14.60
CA ILE A 86 6.92 12.36 13.64
C ILE A 86 7.39 13.48 12.70
N ASP A 87 8.68 13.75 12.68
CA ASP A 87 9.31 14.81 11.89
C ASP A 87 10.00 14.29 10.62
N ALA A 88 10.22 12.97 10.55
CA ALA A 88 10.85 12.32 9.41
C ALA A 88 10.33 10.91 9.17
N ILE A 89 10.33 10.52 7.89
CA ILE A 89 10.08 9.16 7.43
C ILE A 89 11.31 8.64 6.68
N PHE A 90 11.61 7.37 6.88
CA PHE A 90 12.72 6.69 6.24
C PHE A 90 12.24 5.64 5.27
N THR A 91 12.94 5.46 4.15
CA THR A 91 12.62 4.43 3.15
C THR A 91 13.89 3.96 2.46
N ALA A 92 13.81 2.84 1.78
CA ALA A 92 14.90 2.31 0.99
C ALA A 92 15.27 3.23 -0.20
N PRO A 93 16.50 3.14 -0.74
CA PRO A 93 17.00 4.11 -1.72
C PRO A 93 16.34 4.01 -3.10
N SER A 94 15.72 2.88 -3.44
CA SER A 94 15.07 2.67 -4.75
C SER A 94 13.84 1.78 -4.63
N SER A 95 12.97 1.84 -5.65
CA SER A 95 11.79 0.98 -5.77
C SER A 95 12.13 -0.51 -5.91
N ALA A 96 13.30 -0.86 -6.45
CA ALA A 96 13.77 -2.23 -6.54
C ALA A 96 13.92 -2.90 -5.15
N VAL A 97 14.21 -2.12 -4.13
CA VAL A 97 14.29 -2.56 -2.73
C VAL A 97 13.13 -1.99 -1.88
N CYS A 98 11.97 -1.84 -2.46
CA CYS A 98 10.74 -1.37 -1.83
C CYS A 98 10.75 0.10 -1.36
N GLY A 99 11.68 0.93 -1.84
CA GLY A 99 11.72 2.34 -1.49
C GLY A 99 10.61 3.15 -2.17
N VAL A 100 10.20 4.23 -1.53
CA VAL A 100 9.12 5.13 -1.98
C VAL A 100 9.70 6.43 -2.51
N THR A 101 9.15 6.92 -3.63
CA THR A 101 9.47 8.26 -4.14
C THR A 101 8.29 9.19 -3.89
N LEU A 102 8.55 10.29 -3.17
CA LEU A 102 7.56 11.28 -2.77
C LEU A 102 7.91 12.67 -3.32
N GLU A 103 6.89 13.47 -3.60
CA GLU A 103 7.04 14.88 -3.95
C GLU A 103 7.44 15.70 -2.71
N THR A 104 8.46 16.57 -2.85
CA THR A 104 9.07 17.28 -1.73
C THR A 104 8.76 18.78 -1.69
N ASN A 105 7.83 19.24 -2.52
CA ASN A 105 7.49 20.68 -2.64
C ASN A 105 6.59 21.22 -1.50
N GLY A 106 6.17 20.37 -0.55
CA GLY A 106 5.33 20.75 0.58
C GLY A 106 3.88 21.10 0.24
N ASN A 107 3.48 21.02 -1.03
CA ASN A 107 2.13 21.38 -1.47
C ASN A 107 1.14 20.23 -1.31
N LYS A 108 1.62 19.00 -1.40
CA LYS A 108 0.78 17.80 -1.35
C LYS A 108 0.77 17.19 0.04
N GLU A 109 -0.40 16.83 0.48
CA GLU A 109 -0.60 16.12 1.74
C GLU A 109 -0.82 14.63 1.46
N TYR A 110 -0.24 13.80 2.29
CA TYR A 110 -0.35 12.36 2.19
C TYR A 110 -0.87 11.77 3.49
N LEU A 111 -1.59 10.67 3.40
CA LEU A 111 -1.70 9.70 4.47
C LEU A 111 -0.55 8.72 4.34
N PHE A 112 0.15 8.49 5.43
CA PHE A 112 1.19 7.47 5.55
C PHE A 112 0.78 6.42 6.56
N THR A 113 0.93 5.15 6.21
CA THR A 113 1.03 4.07 7.17
C THR A 113 2.48 3.59 7.20
N GLY A 114 2.98 3.17 8.36
CA GLY A 114 4.37 2.73 8.46
C GLY A 114 4.67 1.99 9.75
N LYS A 115 5.91 1.55 9.88
CA LYS A 115 6.44 0.82 11.02
C LYS A 115 7.38 1.71 11.84
N LEU A 116 7.42 1.46 13.14
CA LEU A 116 8.45 2.04 14.01
C LEU A 116 9.60 1.06 14.17
N GLU A 117 10.82 1.51 13.91
CA GLU A 117 12.01 0.76 14.30
C GLU A 117 12.31 0.96 15.81
N THR A 118 13.22 0.15 16.32
CA THR A 118 13.58 0.15 17.75
C THR A 118 14.15 1.49 18.23
N ASP A 119 14.74 2.27 17.33
CA ASP A 119 15.23 3.62 17.59
C ASP A 119 14.11 4.68 17.57
N GLY A 120 12.88 4.26 17.27
CA GLY A 120 11.69 5.12 17.20
C GLY A 120 11.55 5.85 15.86
N THR A 121 12.35 5.56 14.84
CA THR A 121 12.17 6.14 13.51
C THR A 121 11.02 5.47 12.76
N MET A 122 10.26 6.27 11.99
CA MET A 122 9.18 5.75 11.15
C MET A 122 9.72 5.32 9.80
N HIS A 123 9.46 4.08 9.43
CA HIS A 123 9.84 3.50 8.15
C HIS A 123 8.63 3.20 7.29
N VAL A 124 8.75 3.48 5.99
CA VAL A 124 7.73 3.23 4.97
C VAL A 124 8.33 2.53 3.77
N THR A 125 7.54 1.71 3.12
CA THR A 125 7.87 0.96 1.91
C THR A 125 6.77 1.11 0.86
N LEU A 126 7.02 0.65 -0.35
CA LEU A 126 5.98 0.54 -1.39
C LEU A 126 4.81 -0.37 -0.98
N CYS A 127 5.00 -1.24 0.02
CA CYS A 127 3.98 -2.16 0.51
C CYS A 127 3.04 -1.53 1.56
N ASP A 128 3.40 -0.35 2.06
CA ASP A 128 2.56 0.41 2.97
C ASP A 128 1.49 1.22 2.21
N PHE A 129 0.40 1.56 2.89
CA PHE A 129 -0.63 2.41 2.31
C PHE A 129 -0.20 3.87 2.40
N ILE A 130 0.18 4.42 1.24
CA ILE A 130 0.58 5.81 1.08
C ILE A 130 -0.30 6.41 0.00
N GLU A 131 -1.16 7.37 0.36
CA GLU A 131 -2.12 7.94 -0.57
C GLU A 131 -2.19 9.46 -0.41
N ALA A 132 -2.34 10.18 -1.54
CA ALA A 132 -2.60 11.60 -1.50
C ALA A 132 -3.90 11.88 -0.73
N TRP A 133 -3.83 12.79 0.24
CA TRP A 133 -5.00 13.07 1.09
C TRP A 133 -6.24 13.49 0.30
N GLU A 134 -6.05 14.25 -0.78
CA GLU A 134 -7.13 14.68 -1.67
C GLU A 134 -7.78 13.52 -2.45
N ALA A 135 -7.01 12.49 -2.80
CA ALA A 135 -7.49 11.31 -3.52
C ALA A 135 -8.30 10.35 -2.63
N MET A 136 -8.13 10.44 -1.31
CA MET A 136 -8.90 9.62 -0.38
C MET A 136 -10.37 9.99 -0.36
N SER A 137 -11.23 8.98 -0.30
CA SER A 137 -12.67 9.18 -0.16
C SER A 137 -13.05 9.78 1.21
N ALA A 138 -14.23 10.42 1.29
CA ALA A 138 -14.77 10.92 2.56
C ALA A 138 -14.98 9.77 3.58
N THR A 139 -15.33 8.58 3.11
CA THR A 139 -15.50 7.40 3.95
C THR A 139 -14.18 6.92 4.53
N GLN A 140 -13.11 6.85 3.73
CA GLN A 140 -11.78 6.51 4.22
C GLN A 140 -11.31 7.51 5.28
N LYS A 141 -11.39 8.81 5.00
CA LYS A 141 -11.01 9.88 5.94
C LYS A 141 -11.74 9.77 7.27
N LYS A 142 -13.05 9.50 7.23
CA LYS A 142 -13.88 9.32 8.43
C LYS A 142 -13.52 8.02 9.16
N SER A 143 -13.23 6.96 8.43
CA SER A 143 -12.94 5.64 9.00
C SER A 143 -11.61 5.60 9.76
N LEU A 144 -10.63 6.42 9.40
CA LEU A 144 -9.37 6.56 10.15
C LEU A 144 -9.57 6.89 11.63
N THR A 145 -10.64 7.60 11.99
CA THR A 145 -10.91 8.02 13.38
C THR A 145 -12.06 7.26 14.03
N GLN A 146 -12.90 6.56 13.25
CA GLN A 146 -14.16 6.05 13.79
C GLN A 146 -14.37 4.54 13.62
N ARG A 147 -13.73 3.90 12.64
CA ARG A 147 -14.11 2.54 12.25
C ARG A 147 -12.97 1.57 12.09
N TYR A 148 -11.82 2.02 11.55
CA TYR A 148 -10.74 1.11 11.24
C TYR A 148 -10.19 0.43 12.49
N GLU A 149 -9.96 1.20 13.56
CA GLU A 149 -9.42 0.66 14.80
C GLU A 149 -10.33 -0.40 15.43
N SER A 150 -11.65 -0.11 15.52
CA SER A 150 -12.63 -1.09 16.06
C SER A 150 -12.75 -2.34 15.20
N GLY A 151 -12.47 -2.23 13.91
CA GLY A 151 -12.48 -3.33 12.95
C GLY A 151 -11.16 -4.09 12.82
N CYS A 152 -10.11 -3.75 13.58
CA CYS A 152 -8.82 -4.43 13.48
C CYS A 152 -8.82 -5.89 13.98
N LYS A 153 -9.87 -6.29 14.69
CA LYS A 153 -10.09 -7.71 15.04
C LYS A 153 -10.59 -8.55 13.87
N CYS A 154 -11.13 -7.89 12.84
CA CYS A 154 -11.66 -8.53 11.65
C CYS A 154 -10.54 -8.84 10.66
N LYS A 155 -10.67 -9.95 9.95
CA LYS A 155 -9.78 -10.35 8.86
C LYS A 155 -10.38 -9.96 7.53
N ILE A 156 -9.65 -9.20 6.74
CA ILE A 156 -10.05 -8.87 5.38
C ILE A 156 -9.37 -9.84 4.42
N ILE A 157 -10.16 -10.69 3.80
CA ILE A 157 -9.70 -11.74 2.88
C ILE A 157 -9.85 -11.24 1.45
N ARG A 158 -8.72 -11.07 0.76
CA ARG A 158 -8.74 -10.67 -0.65
C ARG A 158 -9.15 -11.84 -1.53
N CYS A 159 -10.25 -11.69 -2.25
CA CYS A 159 -10.70 -12.63 -3.27
C CYS A 159 -9.86 -12.46 -4.54
N THR A 160 -9.19 -13.51 -4.97
CA THR A 160 -8.40 -13.54 -6.21
C THR A 160 -9.14 -14.22 -7.37
N SER A 161 -10.11 -15.08 -7.03
CA SER A 161 -10.93 -15.85 -7.97
C SER A 161 -12.33 -16.12 -7.38
N ILE A 162 -13.25 -16.64 -8.19
CA ILE A 162 -14.57 -17.10 -7.78
C ILE A 162 -14.60 -18.63 -7.94
N PRO A 163 -15.17 -19.39 -6.98
CA PRO A 163 -15.87 -18.92 -5.78
C PRO A 163 -14.90 -18.42 -4.68
N CYS A 164 -15.32 -17.36 -3.96
CA CYS A 164 -14.65 -16.85 -2.77
C CYS A 164 -15.67 -16.88 -1.63
N THR A 165 -15.38 -17.61 -0.56
CA THR A 165 -16.33 -17.89 0.52
C THR A 165 -15.73 -17.52 1.87
N ILE A 166 -16.60 -17.10 2.81
CA ILE A 166 -16.23 -16.88 4.21
C ILE A 166 -15.93 -18.24 4.84
N SER A 167 -14.82 -18.36 5.53
CA SER A 167 -14.41 -19.57 6.27
C SER A 167 -14.59 -19.43 7.78
N ALA A 168 -14.66 -18.21 8.29
CA ALA A 168 -14.83 -17.91 9.71
C ALA A 168 -15.64 -16.62 9.91
N PRO A 169 -16.37 -16.49 11.04
CA PRO A 169 -17.27 -15.36 11.27
C PRO A 169 -16.56 -14.00 11.34
N GLU A 170 -15.27 -13.97 11.66
CA GLU A 170 -14.47 -12.75 11.72
C GLU A 170 -13.96 -12.25 10.36
N GLU A 171 -14.36 -12.86 9.26
CA GLU A 171 -13.88 -12.54 7.91
C GLU A 171 -14.81 -11.58 7.16
N CYS A 172 -14.20 -10.66 6.41
CA CYS A 172 -14.83 -9.85 5.38
C CYS A 172 -14.17 -10.12 4.03
N LEU A 173 -14.92 -10.51 3.02
CA LEU A 173 -14.40 -10.80 1.68
C LEU A 173 -14.20 -9.50 0.90
N TRP A 174 -12.96 -9.23 0.48
CA TRP A 174 -12.62 -8.09 -0.37
C TRP A 174 -12.62 -8.50 -1.84
N THR A 175 -13.65 -8.08 -2.57
CA THR A 175 -13.96 -8.53 -3.94
C THR A 175 -13.56 -7.54 -5.03
N ASP A 176 -13.05 -6.36 -4.71
CA ASP A 176 -12.71 -5.33 -5.71
C ASP A 176 -11.85 -5.88 -6.86
N TRP A 177 -10.83 -6.72 -6.55
CA TRP A 177 -9.98 -7.31 -7.58
C TRP A 177 -10.74 -8.25 -8.52
N VAL A 178 -11.61 -9.08 -7.97
CA VAL A 178 -12.37 -10.06 -8.77
C VAL A 178 -13.38 -9.35 -9.66
N MET A 179 -14.05 -8.32 -9.12
CA MET A 179 -15.13 -7.60 -9.80
C MET A 179 -14.61 -6.55 -10.79
N GLU A 180 -13.57 -5.77 -10.40
CA GLU A 180 -13.16 -4.58 -11.13
C GLU A 180 -11.68 -4.57 -11.53
N LYS A 181 -10.94 -5.63 -11.21
CA LYS A 181 -9.47 -5.74 -11.43
C LYS A 181 -8.69 -4.55 -10.81
N SER A 182 -9.21 -4.00 -9.72
CA SER A 182 -8.65 -2.87 -9.01
C SER A 182 -8.50 -3.18 -7.52
N HIS A 183 -7.45 -2.66 -6.90
CA HIS A 183 -7.27 -2.67 -5.44
C HIS A 183 -7.80 -1.38 -4.77
N SER A 184 -8.27 -0.43 -5.58
CA SER A 184 -8.87 0.83 -5.15
C SER A 184 -10.34 0.93 -5.57
N GLY A 185 -11.03 -0.20 -5.57
CA GLY A 185 -12.44 -0.30 -5.95
C GLY A 185 -13.40 0.20 -4.84
N PRO A 186 -14.71 -0.02 -5.03
CA PRO A 186 -15.74 0.48 -4.12
C PRO A 186 -15.59 0.03 -2.67
N GLN A 187 -15.16 -1.22 -2.42
CA GLN A 187 -14.97 -1.69 -1.05
C GLN A 187 -13.81 -0.96 -0.37
N ALA A 188 -12.67 -0.83 -1.03
CA ALA A 188 -11.52 -0.10 -0.50
C ALA A 188 -11.84 1.38 -0.22
N GLN A 189 -12.69 2.01 -1.05
CA GLN A 189 -13.02 3.43 -0.94
C GLN A 189 -14.18 3.74 0.01
N HIS A 190 -15.19 2.87 0.10
CA HIS A 190 -16.48 3.22 0.72
C HIS A 190 -16.92 2.28 1.84
N PHE A 191 -16.15 1.22 2.15
CA PHE A 191 -16.53 0.26 3.16
C PHE A 191 -15.46 0.12 4.24
N ALA A 192 -15.89 -0.25 5.43
CA ALA A 192 -15.04 -0.72 6.52
C ALA A 192 -15.58 -2.06 7.02
N CYS A 193 -14.71 -2.99 7.29
CA CYS A 193 -15.05 -4.26 7.93
C CYS A 193 -15.14 -4.04 9.43
N ILE A 194 -16.34 -4.15 10.00
CA ILE A 194 -16.59 -3.85 11.43
C ILE A 194 -16.94 -5.11 12.20
N ASN A 195 -16.49 -5.16 13.44
CA ASN A 195 -16.88 -6.21 14.39
C ASN A 195 -18.27 -5.89 14.95
N ARG A 196 -19.17 -6.89 14.93
CA ARG A 196 -20.51 -6.82 15.49
C ARG A 196 -20.51 -7.28 16.96
N SER A 197 -21.62 -7.05 17.64
CA SER A 197 -21.81 -7.44 19.05
C SER A 197 -21.77 -8.95 19.27
N ASP A 198 -22.08 -9.75 18.27
CA ASP A 198 -22.02 -11.22 18.28
C ASP A 198 -20.61 -11.76 17.96
N GLY A 199 -19.61 -10.89 17.77
CA GLY A 199 -18.24 -11.25 17.43
C GLY A 199 -18.01 -11.47 15.93
N SER A 200 -19.03 -11.50 15.10
CA SER A 200 -18.89 -11.62 13.65
C SER A 200 -18.44 -10.30 13.02
N CYS A 201 -17.86 -10.38 11.83
CA CYS A 201 -17.45 -9.21 11.05
C CYS A 201 -18.31 -9.03 9.80
N ALA A 202 -18.54 -7.79 9.42
CA ALA A 202 -19.26 -7.45 8.21
C ALA A 202 -18.84 -6.11 7.62
N TRP A 203 -19.01 -6.00 6.31
CA TRP A 203 -18.84 -4.74 5.62
C TRP A 203 -19.90 -3.72 6.03
N TYR A 204 -19.41 -2.56 6.47
CA TYR A 204 -20.22 -1.38 6.72
C TYR A 204 -19.95 -0.35 5.63
N ARG A 205 -21.01 0.02 4.88
CA ARG A 205 -20.92 1.06 3.87
C ARG A 205 -20.97 2.43 4.54
N GLY A 206 -19.99 3.27 4.23
CA GLY A 206 -19.99 4.68 4.63
C GLY A 206 -20.97 5.52 3.80
N ILE A 207 -20.69 6.83 3.66
CA ILE A 207 -21.45 7.71 2.79
C ILE A 207 -21.32 7.17 1.36
N ALA A 208 -22.45 6.73 0.77
CA ALA A 208 -22.46 6.35 -0.62
C ALA A 208 -22.13 7.59 -1.49
N PRO A 209 -21.37 7.45 -2.57
CA PRO A 209 -21.35 8.48 -3.59
C PRO A 209 -22.80 8.76 -4.01
N PRO A 210 -23.15 10.01 -4.39
CA PRO A 210 -24.47 10.31 -4.91
C PRO A 210 -24.76 9.30 -6.02
N LYS A 211 -25.96 8.72 -5.99
CA LYS A 211 -26.41 7.86 -7.10
C LYS A 211 -26.20 8.71 -8.36
N LYS A 212 -25.45 8.19 -9.33
CA LYS A 212 -25.61 8.65 -10.71
C LYS A 212 -27.09 8.40 -10.99
N GLU A 213 -27.88 9.46 -11.10
CA GLU A 213 -29.20 9.37 -11.67
C GLU A 213 -29.01 8.69 -13.02
N PHE A 214 -29.61 7.53 -13.17
CA PHE A 214 -29.85 6.98 -14.48
C PHE A 214 -30.77 8.01 -15.13
N LEU A 215 -30.16 8.88 -15.93
CA LEU A 215 -30.89 9.76 -16.82
C LEU A 215 -31.79 8.86 -17.62
N ASP A 216 -33.08 9.13 -17.48
CA ASP A 216 -34.23 8.52 -18.07
C ASP A 216 -33.95 7.84 -19.41
N ILE A 217 -34.09 6.51 -19.41
CA ILE A 217 -34.40 5.81 -20.63
C ILE A 217 -35.87 6.16 -20.84
N GLU A 218 -36.15 7.17 -21.67
CA GLU A 218 -37.47 7.34 -22.27
C GLU A 218 -37.71 6.05 -23.05
N ASP A 219 -38.64 5.24 -22.53
CA ASP A 219 -39.23 4.16 -23.30
C ASP A 219 -39.95 4.73 -24.51
N PRO A 220 -39.81 4.12 -25.70
CA PRO A 220 -40.41 4.57 -26.94
C PRO A 220 -41.94 4.42 -26.97
#